data_061b5691bc9f1aa276e3d9a7a732a167
#
_entry.id   061b5691bc9f1aa276e3d9a7a732a167
#
_cell.length_a   1.000
_cell.length_b   1.000
_cell.length_c   1.000
_cell.angle_alpha   90.00
_cell.angle_beta   90.00
_cell.angle_gamma   90.00
#
_symmetry.space_group_name_H-M   'P 1'
#
loop_
_entity.id
_entity.type
_entity.pdbx_description
1 polymer ?
#
loop_
_entity_poly.entity_id
_entity_poly.type
_entity_poly.pdbx_seq_one_letter_code
_entity_poly.pdbx_strand_id
1 'polypeptide(L)'
;SEIIGSDTHQHLQDSITDQTYRYCNQEQCSYLKSKGSTNRGKPFPGPGDGHIKHLRLAIDDSCNLRCPSCRKGMIFHTVGSAYQLGIRLADRINEWLYSYDRQIQVHIGSDGDPFASHIYRHFMEQTPERDNIKYSILTNALMFKEFHTRVPYVIRNLTELGVSIDGANKDTYEKLRLGGRWEKITEGLECIAEVKKKHNFHFGLHMVVQQDNWHELEDMLD
;
A
#
# COMPACT_ATOMS: atom_id res chain seq x y z
N SER A 1 6.42 -14.60 14.18
CA SER A 1 5.76 -15.92 14.39
C SER A 1 4.80 -15.92 15.58
N GLU A 2 4.94 -15.00 16.54
CA GLU A 2 4.13 -15.01 17.78
C GLU A 2 2.74 -14.38 17.66
N ILE A 3 2.41 -13.70 16.57
CA ILE A 3 1.09 -13.06 16.40
C ILE A 3 0.14 -13.99 15.66
N ILE A 4 0.55 -14.51 14.51
CA ILE A 4 -0.28 -15.45 13.73
C ILE A 4 -0.19 -16.84 14.37
N GLY A 5 -1.33 -17.37 14.81
CA GLY A 5 -1.41 -18.63 15.56
C GLY A 5 -1.31 -18.48 17.08
N SER A 6 -1.17 -17.25 17.60
CA SER A 6 -1.25 -16.99 19.04
C SER A 6 -2.68 -17.12 19.56
N ASP A 7 -2.84 -17.29 20.88
CA ASP A 7 -4.15 -17.28 21.54
C ASP A 7 -4.94 -15.99 21.23
N THR A 8 -4.23 -14.86 21.17
CA THR A 8 -4.84 -13.56 20.80
C THR A 8 -5.38 -13.59 19.37
N HIS A 9 -4.63 -14.14 18.43
CA HIS A 9 -5.06 -14.30 17.04
C HIS A 9 -6.28 -15.24 16.96
N GLN A 10 -6.25 -16.35 17.66
CA GLN A 10 -7.37 -17.29 17.72
C GLN A 10 -8.63 -16.63 18.32
N HIS A 11 -8.49 -15.91 19.42
CA HIS A 11 -9.61 -15.18 20.02
C HIS A 11 -10.22 -14.12 19.11
N LEU A 12 -9.38 -13.41 18.30
CA LEU A 12 -9.86 -12.48 17.29
C LEU A 12 -10.66 -13.19 16.19
N GLN A 13 -10.13 -14.31 15.68
CA GLN A 13 -10.80 -15.12 14.67
C GLN A 13 -12.14 -15.68 15.19
N ASP A 14 -12.15 -16.21 16.41
CA ASP A 14 -13.36 -16.74 17.05
C ASP A 14 -14.42 -15.66 17.18
N SER A 15 -14.03 -14.43 17.62
CA SER A 15 -14.97 -13.32 17.78
C SER A 15 -15.57 -12.82 16.47
N ILE A 16 -14.89 -13.02 15.35
CA ILE A 16 -15.39 -12.72 14.01
C ILE A 16 -16.31 -13.85 13.53
N THR A 17 -15.91 -15.09 13.78
CA THR A 17 -16.65 -16.30 13.35
C THR A 17 -17.98 -16.43 14.10
N ASP A 18 -17.99 -16.21 15.42
CA ASP A 18 -19.18 -16.23 16.27
C ASP A 18 -20.01 -14.93 16.20
N GLN A 19 -19.55 -13.95 15.40
CA GLN A 19 -20.17 -12.65 15.19
C GLN A 19 -20.33 -11.80 16.45
N THR A 20 -19.59 -12.06 17.49
CA THR A 20 -19.59 -11.23 18.71
C THR A 20 -18.85 -9.92 18.51
N TYR A 21 -17.83 -9.90 17.64
CA TYR A 21 -17.00 -8.71 17.31
C TYR A 21 -16.47 -7.98 18.55
N ARG A 22 -16.20 -8.73 19.64
CA ARG A 22 -15.86 -8.16 20.96
C ARG A 22 -14.60 -7.32 20.99
N TYR A 23 -13.70 -7.53 19.98
CA TYR A 23 -12.45 -6.77 19.84
C TYR A 23 -12.53 -5.65 18.79
N CYS A 24 -13.70 -5.45 18.20
CA CYS A 24 -13.91 -4.43 17.18
C CYS A 24 -14.52 -3.16 17.79
N ASN A 25 -14.08 -2.00 17.33
CA ASN A 25 -14.76 -0.75 17.69
C ASN A 25 -16.08 -0.64 16.91
N GLN A 26 -17.18 -0.99 17.58
CA GLN A 26 -18.51 -1.04 16.96
C GLN A 26 -19.03 0.35 16.53
N GLU A 27 -18.53 1.43 17.14
CA GLU A 27 -18.94 2.80 16.80
C GLU A 27 -18.22 3.36 15.58
N GLN A 28 -17.00 2.91 15.33
CA GLN A 28 -16.16 3.40 14.22
C GLN A 28 -16.15 2.48 13.00
N CYS A 29 -16.39 1.17 13.20
CA CYS A 29 -16.36 0.23 12.11
C CYS A 29 -17.58 0.38 11.18
N SER A 30 -17.36 0.84 9.96
CA SER A 30 -18.42 1.00 8.94
C SER A 30 -19.15 -0.30 8.64
N TYR A 31 -18.46 -1.45 8.70
CA TYR A 31 -19.06 -2.78 8.53
C TYR A 31 -20.06 -3.10 9.65
N LEU A 32 -19.74 -2.79 10.91
CA LEU A 32 -20.63 -3.05 12.04
C LEU A 32 -21.77 -2.02 12.14
N LYS A 33 -21.51 -0.77 11.76
CA LYS A 33 -22.56 0.27 11.64
C LYS A 33 -23.59 -0.09 10.58
N SER A 34 -23.19 -0.70 9.48
CA SER A 34 -24.09 -1.12 8.41
C SER A 34 -24.95 -2.35 8.74
N LYS A 35 -24.82 -2.94 9.94
CA LYS A 35 -25.75 -3.98 10.44
C LYS A 35 -27.22 -3.52 10.48
N GLY A 36 -27.47 -2.22 10.33
CA GLY A 36 -28.80 -1.61 10.11
C GLY A 36 -29.26 -1.58 8.66
N SER A 37 -28.40 -1.76 7.69
CA SER A 37 -28.68 -1.68 6.26
C SER A 37 -28.77 -3.06 5.59
N THR A 38 -29.39 -3.10 4.42
CA THR A 38 -29.79 -4.28 3.64
C THR A 38 -28.69 -5.28 3.22
N ASN A 39 -27.46 -5.08 3.64
CA ASN A 39 -26.38 -6.06 3.47
C ASN A 39 -26.31 -7.14 4.57
N ARG A 40 -27.32 -7.20 5.44
CA ARG A 40 -27.49 -8.26 6.44
C ARG A 40 -27.83 -9.59 5.76
N GLY A 41 -26.91 -10.29 5.25
CA GLY A 41 -27.30 -11.59 4.69
C GLY A 41 -26.25 -12.26 3.84
N LYS A 42 -25.14 -11.61 3.57
CA LYS A 42 -23.97 -12.39 3.14
C LYS A 42 -23.24 -12.78 4.41
N PRO A 43 -23.25 -14.07 4.81
CA PRO A 43 -22.35 -14.51 5.84
C PRO A 43 -20.97 -14.02 5.45
N PHE A 44 -20.23 -13.48 6.41
CA PHE A 44 -18.78 -13.36 6.24
C PHE A 44 -18.37 -14.71 5.65
N PRO A 45 -17.67 -14.76 4.49
CA PRO A 45 -17.22 -16.04 4.00
C PRO A 45 -16.57 -16.71 5.21
N GLY A 46 -17.12 -17.88 5.62
CA GLY A 46 -16.71 -18.56 6.83
C GLY A 46 -15.20 -18.71 6.88
N PRO A 47 -14.60 -19.22 7.96
CA PRO A 47 -13.16 -19.36 8.02
C PRO A 47 -12.74 -20.03 6.73
N GLY A 48 -12.13 -19.23 5.84
CA GLY A 48 -11.63 -19.76 4.58
C GLY A 48 -10.69 -20.91 4.92
N ASP A 49 -10.01 -21.42 3.94
CA ASP A 49 -8.98 -22.46 4.11
C ASP A 49 -7.85 -22.11 5.13
N GLY A 50 -8.04 -21.05 5.94
CA GLY A 50 -7.10 -20.55 6.95
C GLY A 50 -5.87 -19.85 6.36
N HIS A 51 -5.85 -19.61 5.04
CA HIS A 51 -4.69 -19.04 4.36
C HIS A 51 -4.80 -17.54 4.15
N ILE A 52 -3.70 -16.85 4.40
CA ILE A 52 -3.57 -15.43 4.14
C ILE A 52 -3.37 -15.23 2.63
N LYS A 53 -4.36 -14.66 1.96
CA LYS A 53 -4.31 -14.36 0.52
C LYS A 53 -3.82 -12.94 0.23
N HIS A 54 -4.04 -12.02 1.17
CA HIS A 54 -3.67 -10.61 1.05
C HIS A 54 -2.95 -10.16 2.31
N LEU A 55 -1.80 -9.55 2.14
CA LEU A 55 -1.03 -8.90 3.19
C LEU A 55 -0.87 -7.42 2.83
N ARG A 56 -1.44 -6.53 3.64
CA ARG A 56 -1.29 -5.10 3.46
C ARG A 56 -0.25 -4.57 4.44
N LEU A 57 0.80 -3.96 3.93
CA LEU A 57 1.88 -3.40 4.73
C LEU A 57 1.59 -1.93 5.07
N ALA A 58 1.55 -1.64 6.38
CA ALA A 58 1.49 -0.31 6.97
C ALA A 58 2.58 -0.22 8.05
N ILE A 59 3.84 -0.37 7.64
CA ILE A 59 5.01 -0.47 8.54
C ILE A 59 5.84 0.80 8.60
N ASP A 60 5.53 1.78 7.74
CA ASP A 60 6.22 3.07 7.71
C ASP A 60 5.37 4.14 7.03
N ASP A 61 5.35 5.34 7.59
CA ASP A 61 4.64 6.50 7.08
C ASP A 61 5.57 7.54 6.43
N SER A 62 6.84 7.19 6.17
CA SER A 62 7.79 8.04 5.47
C SER A 62 7.31 8.40 4.07
N CYS A 63 7.36 9.69 3.74
CA CYS A 63 6.95 10.21 2.43
C CYS A 63 7.68 11.51 2.13
N ASN A 64 8.09 11.66 0.88
CA ASN A 64 8.76 12.86 0.36
C ASN A 64 7.78 13.97 -0.06
N LEU A 65 6.49 13.82 0.27
CA LEU A 65 5.46 14.85 0.08
C LEU A 65 4.79 15.24 1.39
N ARG A 66 4.14 16.42 1.39
CA ARG A 66 3.31 16.93 2.49
C ARG A 66 1.95 17.39 1.97
N CYS A 67 1.25 16.52 1.24
CA CYS A 67 -0.06 16.82 0.66
C CYS A 67 -1.03 17.32 1.76
N PRO A 68 -1.74 18.45 1.54
CA PRO A 68 -2.62 19.04 2.55
C PRO A 68 -3.73 18.11 3.04
N SER A 69 -4.22 17.23 2.15
CA SER A 69 -5.24 16.22 2.47
C SER A 69 -4.72 15.04 3.30
N CYS A 70 -3.38 14.90 3.46
CA CYS A 70 -2.76 13.73 4.08
C CYS A 70 -1.99 14.08 5.35
N ARG A 71 -1.08 15.06 5.32
CA ARG A 71 -0.13 15.33 6.40
C ARG A 71 0.35 16.77 6.45
N LYS A 72 0.81 17.19 7.65
CA LYS A 72 1.29 18.57 7.88
C LYS A 72 2.74 18.79 7.44
N GLY A 73 3.56 17.74 7.32
CA GLY A 73 4.98 17.82 6.97
C GLY A 73 5.48 16.56 6.30
N MET A 74 6.65 16.64 5.67
CA MET A 74 7.36 15.45 5.19
C MET A 74 7.82 14.61 6.39
N ILE A 75 7.74 13.29 6.28
CA ILE A 75 8.14 12.36 7.31
C ILE A 75 9.19 11.43 6.73
N PHE A 76 10.30 11.28 7.43
CA PHE A 76 11.35 10.32 7.08
C PHE A 76 11.89 9.65 8.34
N HIS A 77 11.67 8.35 8.42
CA HIS A 77 12.29 7.52 9.43
C HIS A 77 13.59 6.93 8.86
N THR A 78 14.73 7.51 9.24
CA THR A 78 16.07 7.08 8.77
C THR A 78 16.96 6.64 9.92
N VAL A 79 16.61 7.01 11.15
CA VAL A 79 17.31 6.68 12.40
C VAL A 79 16.32 6.61 13.57
N GLY A 80 16.76 6.10 14.71
CA GLY A 80 15.99 6.07 15.95
C GLY A 80 15.07 4.85 16.06
N SER A 81 14.24 4.84 17.12
CA SER A 81 13.44 3.67 17.50
C SER A 81 12.37 3.29 16.45
N ALA A 82 11.72 4.27 15.82
CA ALA A 82 10.71 4.01 14.78
C ALA A 82 11.35 3.34 13.56
N TYR A 83 12.51 3.86 13.10
CA TYR A 83 13.24 3.25 12.00
C TYR A 83 13.69 1.82 12.34
N GLN A 84 14.29 1.61 13.52
CA GLN A 84 14.73 0.28 13.96
C GLN A 84 13.56 -0.70 14.08
N LEU A 85 12.40 -0.25 14.57
CA LEU A 85 11.21 -1.07 14.63
C LEU A 85 10.72 -1.45 13.22
N GLY A 86 10.66 -0.48 12.32
CA GLY A 86 10.24 -0.70 10.93
C GLY A 86 11.14 -1.71 10.21
N ILE A 87 12.48 -1.59 10.34
CA ILE A 87 13.42 -2.56 9.78
C ILE A 87 13.19 -3.97 10.36
N ARG A 88 13.09 -4.11 11.70
CA ARG A 88 12.79 -5.42 12.30
C ARG A 88 11.47 -6.02 11.83
N LEU A 89 10.44 -5.19 11.64
CA LEU A 89 9.16 -5.67 11.08
C LEU A 89 9.31 -6.13 9.64
N ALA A 90 10.02 -5.36 8.81
CA ALA A 90 10.32 -5.72 7.43
C ALA A 90 11.05 -7.06 7.33
N ASP A 91 12.10 -7.24 8.16
CA ASP A 91 12.87 -8.49 8.21
C ASP A 91 11.98 -9.69 8.62
N ARG A 92 11.19 -9.53 9.69
CA ARG A 92 10.28 -10.61 10.15
C ARG A 92 9.21 -10.96 9.13
N ILE A 93 8.69 -9.97 8.40
CA ILE A 93 7.71 -10.23 7.34
C ILE A 93 8.39 -10.99 6.19
N ASN A 94 9.61 -10.61 5.80
CA ASN A 94 10.36 -11.31 4.77
C ASN A 94 10.72 -12.75 5.18
N GLU A 95 11.13 -12.98 6.44
CA GLU A 95 11.34 -14.32 6.99
C GLU A 95 10.06 -15.17 6.91
N TRP A 96 8.92 -14.58 7.27
CA TRP A 96 7.64 -15.28 7.16
C TRP A 96 7.26 -15.55 5.71
N LEU A 97 7.41 -14.58 4.80
CA LEU A 97 7.16 -14.75 3.36
C LEU A 97 8.07 -15.84 2.76
N TYR A 98 9.32 -15.96 3.24
CA TYR A 98 10.24 -17.00 2.81
C TYR A 98 9.72 -18.40 3.11
N SER A 99 9.05 -18.59 4.24
CA SER A 99 8.46 -19.88 4.65
C SER A 99 7.05 -20.12 4.12
N TYR A 100 6.39 -19.07 3.57
CA TYR A 100 4.99 -19.16 3.13
C TYR A 100 4.90 -19.80 1.74
N ASP A 101 4.26 -20.96 1.64
CA ASP A 101 4.25 -21.81 0.45
C ASP A 101 3.05 -21.60 -0.49
N ARG A 102 2.08 -20.74 -0.09
CA ARG A 102 0.87 -20.48 -0.86
C ARG A 102 0.94 -19.15 -1.59
N GLN A 103 0.03 -18.97 -2.57
CA GLN A 103 -0.07 -17.69 -3.26
C GLN A 103 -0.52 -16.59 -2.31
N ILE A 104 0.18 -15.46 -2.36
CA ILE A 104 -0.12 -14.28 -1.56
C ILE A 104 0.09 -12.99 -2.38
N GLN A 105 -0.83 -12.05 -2.18
CA GLN A 105 -0.74 -10.69 -2.70
C GLN A 105 -0.26 -9.75 -1.58
N VAL A 106 0.90 -9.15 -1.75
CA VAL A 106 1.47 -8.17 -0.83
C VAL A 106 1.20 -6.76 -1.36
N HIS A 107 0.45 -5.97 -0.57
CA HIS A 107 0.12 -4.59 -0.90
C HIS A 107 1.05 -3.63 -0.15
N ILE A 108 1.80 -2.79 -0.88
CA ILE A 108 2.80 -1.87 -0.35
C ILE A 108 2.36 -0.42 -0.63
N GLY A 109 2.46 0.46 0.37
CA GLY A 109 2.12 1.88 0.23
C GLY A 109 0.77 2.24 0.83
N SER A 110 0.33 1.54 1.90
CA SER A 110 -0.87 1.91 2.66
C SER A 110 -0.69 3.22 3.42
N ASP A 111 0.51 3.44 3.97
CA ASP A 111 0.96 4.67 4.61
C ASP A 111 2.30 5.06 4.00
N GLY A 112 2.60 6.35 3.86
CA GLY A 112 3.84 6.80 3.27
C GLY A 112 3.98 6.52 1.76
N ASP A 113 5.22 6.56 1.27
CA ASP A 113 5.55 6.23 -0.13
C ASP A 113 6.62 5.14 -0.20
N PRO A 114 6.37 4.02 -0.92
CA PRO A 114 7.27 2.87 -0.95
C PRO A 114 8.68 3.17 -1.44
N PHE A 115 8.83 4.06 -2.41
CA PHE A 115 10.13 4.39 -2.97
C PHE A 115 10.85 5.53 -2.23
N ALA A 116 10.13 6.37 -1.48
CA ALA A 116 10.71 7.36 -0.59
C ALA A 116 11.12 6.78 0.76
N SER A 117 10.39 5.79 1.26
CA SER A 117 10.65 5.13 2.54
C SER A 117 11.90 4.25 2.51
N HIS A 118 12.83 4.45 3.45
CA HIS A 118 13.97 3.55 3.64
C HIS A 118 13.54 2.15 4.12
N ILE A 119 12.47 2.08 4.91
CA ILE A 119 11.96 0.81 5.46
C ILE A 119 11.29 -0.02 4.37
N TYR A 120 10.43 0.58 3.55
CA TYR A 120 9.81 -0.14 2.44
C TYR A 120 10.82 -0.56 1.36
N ARG A 121 11.83 0.30 1.07
CA ARG A 121 12.92 -0.10 0.16
C ARG A 121 13.69 -1.29 0.71
N HIS A 122 14.07 -1.26 1.99
CA HIS A 122 14.71 -2.40 2.64
C HIS A 122 13.85 -3.66 2.54
N PHE A 123 12.54 -3.57 2.84
CA PHE A 123 11.63 -4.70 2.67
C PHE A 123 11.64 -5.25 1.24
N MET A 124 11.52 -4.38 0.23
CA MET A 124 11.47 -4.78 -1.18
C MET A 124 12.80 -5.34 -1.71
N GLU A 125 13.93 -4.81 -1.23
CA GLU A 125 15.27 -5.27 -1.59
C GLU A 125 15.61 -6.65 -0.98
N GLN A 126 15.04 -6.96 0.20
CA GLN A 126 15.26 -8.20 0.93
C GLN A 126 14.15 -9.24 0.75
N THR A 127 13.15 -8.94 -0.06
CA THR A 127 12.01 -9.85 -0.25
C THR A 127 12.47 -11.16 -0.92
N PRO A 128 11.92 -12.33 -0.51
CA PRO A 128 12.32 -13.61 -1.08
C PRO A 128 11.91 -13.75 -2.54
N GLU A 129 12.79 -14.31 -3.35
CA GLU A 129 12.54 -14.58 -4.78
C GLU A 129 11.67 -15.82 -4.96
N ARG A 130 10.35 -15.67 -4.80
CA ARG A 130 9.37 -16.78 -4.85
C ARG A 130 8.15 -16.40 -5.70
N ASP A 131 7.86 -17.17 -6.74
CA ASP A 131 6.83 -16.89 -7.73
C ASP A 131 5.39 -16.92 -7.16
N ASN A 132 5.19 -17.51 -5.97
CA ASN A 132 3.91 -17.47 -5.26
C ASN A 132 3.63 -16.12 -4.57
N ILE A 133 4.60 -15.20 -4.53
CA ILE A 133 4.42 -13.86 -3.95
C ILE A 133 4.20 -12.86 -5.08
N LYS A 134 3.07 -12.17 -5.03
CA LYS A 134 2.70 -11.10 -5.97
C LYS A 134 2.61 -9.78 -5.23
N TYR A 135 2.87 -8.69 -5.94
CA TYR A 135 2.92 -7.36 -5.35
C TYR A 135 1.91 -6.42 -6.00
N SER A 136 1.31 -5.54 -5.20
CA SER A 136 0.69 -4.32 -5.65
C SER A 136 1.28 -3.13 -4.91
N ILE A 137 1.54 -2.06 -5.62
CA ILE A 137 2.20 -0.87 -5.09
C ILE A 137 1.33 0.35 -5.37
N LEU A 138 1.16 1.20 -4.33
CA LEU A 138 0.63 2.56 -4.48
C LEU A 138 1.75 3.54 -4.15
N THR A 139 2.07 4.45 -5.06
CA THR A 139 3.18 5.40 -4.92
C THR A 139 2.84 6.78 -5.49
N ASN A 140 3.58 7.81 -5.09
CA ASN A 140 3.56 9.11 -5.75
C ASN A 140 4.49 9.18 -6.98
N ALA A 141 5.18 8.10 -7.29
CA ALA A 141 6.09 7.88 -8.42
C ALA A 141 7.33 8.80 -8.52
N LEU A 142 7.51 9.79 -7.65
CA LEU A 142 8.64 10.75 -7.75
C LEU A 142 10.01 10.09 -7.62
N MET A 143 10.09 8.97 -6.89
CA MET A 143 11.32 8.22 -6.67
C MET A 143 11.36 6.89 -7.45
N PHE A 144 10.32 6.58 -8.22
CA PHE A 144 10.21 5.31 -8.96
C PHE A 144 11.38 5.10 -9.92
N LYS A 145 11.68 6.12 -10.76
CA LYS A 145 12.78 6.06 -11.74
C LYS A 145 14.13 5.74 -11.12
N GLU A 146 14.39 6.25 -9.91
CA GLU A 146 15.66 6.07 -9.20
C GLU A 146 15.79 4.68 -8.57
N PHE A 147 14.68 4.13 -8.04
CA PHE A 147 14.75 2.94 -7.19
C PHE A 147 14.17 1.66 -7.78
N HIS A 148 13.38 1.70 -8.85
CA HIS A 148 12.74 0.47 -9.40
C HIS A 148 13.75 -0.60 -9.81
N THR A 149 14.94 -0.22 -10.29
CA THR A 149 15.99 -1.16 -10.70
C THR A 149 16.66 -1.89 -9.52
N ARG A 150 16.51 -1.37 -8.29
CA ARG A 150 17.04 -1.99 -7.08
C ARG A 150 16.14 -3.07 -6.51
N VAL A 151 14.90 -3.16 -7.00
CA VAL A 151 13.89 -4.13 -6.56
C VAL A 151 13.35 -4.97 -7.72
N PRO A 152 14.24 -5.57 -8.55
CA PRO A 152 13.86 -6.19 -9.82
C PRO A 152 12.89 -7.35 -9.64
N TYR A 153 12.98 -8.05 -8.50
CA TYR A 153 12.10 -9.16 -8.22
C TYR A 153 10.65 -8.68 -7.93
N VAL A 154 10.50 -7.63 -7.14
CA VAL A 154 9.19 -7.01 -6.89
C VAL A 154 8.57 -6.52 -8.19
N ILE A 155 9.35 -5.82 -9.04
CA ILE A 155 8.90 -5.32 -10.34
C ILE A 155 8.46 -6.47 -11.27
N ARG A 156 9.20 -7.57 -11.32
CA ARG A 156 8.85 -8.76 -12.13
C ARG A 156 7.54 -9.41 -11.69
N ASN A 157 7.27 -9.41 -10.40
CA ASN A 157 6.08 -10.02 -9.79
C ASN A 157 4.98 -9.00 -9.45
N LEU A 158 5.07 -7.80 -10.00
CA LEU A 158 4.07 -6.77 -9.85
C LEU A 158 2.78 -7.16 -10.60
N THR A 159 1.64 -7.09 -9.95
CA THR A 159 0.32 -7.28 -10.55
C THR A 159 -0.40 -5.97 -10.75
N GLU A 160 -0.10 -4.97 -9.91
CA GLU A 160 -0.74 -3.67 -9.96
C GLU A 160 0.22 -2.57 -9.49
N LEU A 161 0.25 -1.46 -10.21
CA LEU A 161 0.94 -0.23 -9.84
C LEU A 161 -0.03 0.95 -9.92
N GLY A 162 -0.40 1.49 -8.77
CA GLY A 162 -1.17 2.71 -8.65
C GLY A 162 -0.25 3.91 -8.47
N VAL A 163 -0.52 4.99 -9.20
CA VAL A 163 0.16 6.28 -9.01
C VAL A 163 -0.82 7.31 -8.50
N SER A 164 -0.52 7.87 -7.34
CA SER A 164 -1.31 8.95 -6.75
C SER A 164 -0.93 10.28 -7.37
N ILE A 165 -1.86 10.86 -8.15
CA ILE A 165 -1.73 12.15 -8.81
C ILE A 165 -3.03 12.94 -8.62
N ASP A 166 -2.96 14.14 -8.07
CA ASP A 166 -4.14 14.92 -7.70
C ASP A 166 -4.35 16.15 -8.61
N GLY A 167 -3.76 16.16 -9.80
CA GLY A 167 -3.93 17.23 -10.78
C GLY A 167 -3.54 16.77 -12.17
N ALA A 168 -4.29 17.20 -13.18
CA ALA A 168 -4.02 16.94 -14.59
C ALA A 168 -3.01 17.92 -15.21
N ASN A 169 -2.66 18.96 -14.48
CA ASN A 169 -1.71 19.98 -14.90
C ASN A 169 -0.74 20.35 -13.78
N LYS A 170 0.33 21.08 -14.15
CA LYS A 170 1.40 21.46 -13.23
C LYS A 170 0.91 22.25 -12.02
N ASP A 171 0.08 23.26 -12.24
CA ASP A 171 -0.31 24.18 -11.18
C ASP A 171 -1.16 23.48 -10.12
N THR A 172 -2.13 22.68 -10.53
CA THR A 172 -2.97 21.91 -9.63
C THR A 172 -2.17 20.79 -8.94
N TYR A 173 -1.32 20.08 -9.69
CA TYR A 173 -0.48 19.04 -9.11
C TYR A 173 0.44 19.60 -8.02
N GLU A 174 1.22 20.64 -8.30
CA GLU A 174 2.17 21.21 -7.33
C GLU A 174 1.48 21.87 -6.14
N LYS A 175 0.25 22.38 -6.32
CA LYS A 175 -0.59 22.90 -5.24
C LYS A 175 -1.08 21.79 -4.29
N LEU A 176 -1.53 20.65 -4.81
CA LEU A 176 -2.14 19.57 -4.02
C LEU A 176 -1.12 18.52 -3.58
N ARG A 177 0.00 18.39 -4.27
CA ARG A 177 1.10 17.49 -3.96
C ARG A 177 2.33 18.27 -3.50
N LEU A 178 2.17 19.04 -2.39
CA LEU A 178 3.22 19.93 -1.88
C LEU A 178 4.54 19.21 -1.67
N GLY A 179 5.59 19.70 -2.32
CA GLY A 179 6.92 19.10 -2.40
C GLY A 179 7.14 18.27 -3.66
N GLY A 180 6.08 17.96 -4.41
CA GLY A 180 6.16 17.35 -5.73
C GLY A 180 6.53 18.40 -6.79
N ARG A 181 7.11 17.91 -7.88
CA ARG A 181 7.42 18.71 -9.08
C ARG A 181 6.83 17.99 -10.28
N TRP A 182 6.14 18.75 -11.12
CA TRP A 182 5.48 18.23 -12.32
C TRP A 182 6.45 17.48 -13.23
N GLU A 183 7.63 18.04 -13.45
CA GLU A 183 8.66 17.42 -14.28
C GLU A 183 9.10 16.05 -13.71
N LYS A 184 9.13 15.94 -12.37
CA LYS A 184 9.54 14.69 -11.72
C LYS A 184 8.47 13.59 -11.77
N ILE A 185 7.20 13.96 -11.61
CA ILE A 185 6.12 12.96 -11.77
C ILE A 185 6.03 12.51 -13.23
N THR A 186 6.17 13.42 -14.20
CA THR A 186 6.19 13.08 -15.62
C THR A 186 7.33 12.11 -15.95
N GLU A 187 8.57 12.38 -15.50
CA GLU A 187 9.69 11.43 -15.64
C GLU A 187 9.39 10.06 -15.01
N GLY A 188 8.71 10.05 -13.86
CA GLY A 188 8.28 8.82 -13.17
C GLY A 188 7.28 8.03 -14.00
N LEU A 189 6.26 8.70 -14.55
CA LEU A 189 5.23 8.09 -15.40
C LEU A 189 5.82 7.54 -16.71
N GLU A 190 6.71 8.27 -17.36
CA GLU A 190 7.44 7.80 -18.54
C GLU A 190 8.25 6.53 -18.22
N CYS A 191 8.97 6.52 -17.11
CA CYS A 191 9.70 5.34 -16.66
C CYS A 191 8.76 4.15 -16.39
N ILE A 192 7.61 4.38 -15.75
CA ILE A 192 6.59 3.34 -15.52
C ILE A 192 6.07 2.78 -16.84
N ALA A 193 5.80 3.64 -17.83
CA ALA A 193 5.37 3.21 -19.16
C ALA A 193 6.40 2.29 -19.84
N GLU A 194 7.71 2.60 -19.73
CA GLU A 194 8.77 1.73 -20.25
C GLU A 194 8.89 0.39 -19.49
N VAL A 195 8.71 0.41 -18.17
CA VAL A 195 8.69 -0.80 -17.34
C VAL A 195 7.49 -1.66 -17.70
N LYS A 196 6.31 -1.05 -17.90
CA LYS A 196 5.07 -1.75 -18.28
C LYS A 196 5.17 -2.47 -19.63
N LYS A 197 5.94 -1.94 -20.58
CA LYS A 197 6.20 -2.64 -21.87
C LYS A 197 6.92 -3.98 -21.68
N LYS A 198 7.68 -4.12 -20.59
CA LYS A 198 8.49 -5.32 -20.29
C LYS A 198 7.82 -6.26 -19.29
N HIS A 199 6.90 -5.74 -18.49
CA HIS A 199 6.25 -6.47 -17.39
C HIS A 199 4.74 -6.31 -17.48
N ASN A 200 4.02 -7.40 -17.28
CA ASN A 200 2.56 -7.39 -17.37
C ASN A 200 1.94 -7.11 -15.98
N PHE A 201 1.57 -5.85 -15.73
CA PHE A 201 0.84 -5.44 -14.54
C PHE A 201 -0.27 -4.45 -14.89
N HIS A 202 -1.27 -4.37 -14.05
CA HIS A 202 -2.30 -3.34 -14.14
C HIS A 202 -1.71 -1.99 -13.69
N PHE A 203 -1.92 -0.94 -14.48
CA PHE A 203 -1.53 0.42 -14.13
C PHE A 203 -2.79 1.27 -13.91
N GLY A 204 -2.79 2.05 -12.82
CA GLY A 204 -3.90 2.95 -12.52
C GLY A 204 -3.41 4.29 -11.98
N LEU A 205 -4.09 5.37 -12.36
CA LEU A 205 -3.96 6.67 -11.73
C LEU A 205 -5.01 6.81 -10.62
N HIS A 206 -4.58 7.35 -9.48
CA HIS A 206 -5.43 7.59 -8.32
C HIS A 206 -5.49 9.08 -8.03
N MET A 207 -6.70 9.63 -8.01
CA MET A 207 -6.97 11.03 -7.71
C MET A 207 -7.89 11.14 -6.51
N VAL A 208 -7.46 11.88 -5.50
CA VAL A 208 -8.36 12.32 -4.43
C VAL A 208 -9.09 13.55 -4.90
N VAL A 209 -10.38 13.42 -5.19
CA VAL A 209 -11.21 14.52 -5.67
C VAL A 209 -11.42 15.54 -4.55
N GLN A 210 -11.07 16.79 -4.81
CA GLN A 210 -11.10 17.91 -3.88
C GLN A 210 -11.68 19.13 -4.59
N GLN A 211 -11.96 20.21 -3.83
CA GLN A 211 -12.47 21.45 -4.37
C GLN A 211 -11.57 22.05 -5.46
N ASP A 212 -10.27 21.84 -5.36
CA ASP A 212 -9.28 22.44 -6.24
C ASP A 212 -9.02 21.63 -7.53
N ASN A 213 -9.56 20.42 -7.67
CA ASN A 213 -9.24 19.53 -8.80
C ASN A 213 -10.43 18.79 -9.42
N TRP A 214 -11.63 18.89 -8.87
CA TRP A 214 -12.79 18.14 -9.38
C TRP A 214 -13.11 18.42 -10.85
N HIS A 215 -12.80 19.63 -11.33
CA HIS A 215 -13.02 20.07 -12.70
C HIS A 215 -11.99 19.50 -13.69
N GLU A 216 -10.92 18.88 -13.22
CA GLU A 216 -9.87 18.25 -14.04
C GLU A 216 -10.10 16.72 -14.23
N LEU A 217 -11.25 16.19 -13.80
CA LEU A 217 -11.51 14.75 -13.91
C LEU A 217 -11.51 14.26 -15.36
N GLU A 218 -12.04 15.06 -16.30
CA GLU A 218 -12.04 14.73 -17.73
C GLU A 218 -10.62 14.77 -18.29
N ASP A 219 -9.83 15.82 -17.96
CA ASP A 219 -8.44 15.97 -18.40
C ASP A 219 -7.49 14.86 -17.89
N MET A 220 -7.88 14.17 -16.80
CA MET A 220 -7.14 13.02 -16.27
C MET A 220 -7.38 11.74 -17.06
N LEU A 221 -8.40 11.69 -17.91
CA LEU A 221 -8.76 10.51 -18.69
C LEU A 221 -8.20 10.56 -20.12
N ASP A 222 -7.82 11.75 -20.58
CA ASP A 222 -7.21 12.01 -21.89
C ASP A 222 -5.67 11.84 -21.84
#